data_a0ea6fa45d68a5348350534e9e75d634
#
_entry.id   a0ea6fa45d68a5348350534e9e75d634
#
_cell.length_a   1.000
_cell.length_b   1.000
_cell.length_c   1.000
_cell.angle_alpha   90.00
_cell.angle_beta   90.00
_cell.angle_gamma   90.00
#
_symmetry.space_group_name_H-M   'P 1'
#
loop_
_entity.id
_entity.type
_entity.pdbx_description
1 polymer ?
#
loop_
_entity_poly.entity_id
_entity_poly.type
_entity_poly.pdbx_seq_one_letter_code
_entity_poly.pdbx_strand_id
1 'polypeptide(L)'
;TQLSWKNLTLAISAHANIGNYVYNNIDSNGELLTDLWTNNFTNNRVISAPTTNFRSSGQYLSDYYVRNASFLKLDNITLSYRFDLGKIDDRGLTLDLFGTVSNVATITGYKGIDPEIAGGIDNNMYPRPRTYILGVKFNF
;
A
#
# COMPACT_ATOMS: atom_id res chain seq x y z
N THR A 1 -16.07 6.24 -6.23
CA THR A 1 -17.00 7.38 -6.06
C THR A 1 -16.50 8.60 -6.81
N GLN A 2 -17.41 9.28 -7.48
CA GLN A 2 -17.13 10.55 -8.18
C GLN A 2 -18.18 11.59 -7.77
N LEU A 3 -17.71 12.77 -7.40
CA LEU A 3 -18.53 13.92 -7.04
C LEU A 3 -18.20 15.06 -8.00
N SER A 4 -19.22 15.62 -8.63
CA SER A 4 -19.07 16.78 -9.53
C SER A 4 -19.91 17.94 -9.03
N TRP A 5 -19.29 19.11 -8.94
CA TRP A 5 -19.96 20.35 -8.58
C TRP A 5 -19.49 21.49 -9.50
N LYS A 6 -20.40 21.93 -10.36
CA LYS A 6 -20.06 22.88 -11.44
C LYS A 6 -18.90 22.33 -12.29
N ASN A 7 -17.80 23.06 -12.32
CA ASN A 7 -16.59 22.72 -13.08
C ASN A 7 -15.58 21.88 -12.30
N LEU A 8 -15.84 21.60 -11.01
CA LEU A 8 -14.96 20.82 -10.15
C LEU A 8 -15.43 19.36 -10.09
N THR A 9 -14.52 18.42 -10.27
CA THR A 9 -14.77 17.00 -10.13
C THR A 9 -13.75 16.37 -9.20
N LEU A 10 -14.24 15.65 -8.19
CA LEU A 10 -13.44 14.85 -7.26
C LEU A 10 -13.76 13.37 -7.49
N ALA A 11 -12.76 12.57 -7.83
CA ALA A 11 -12.88 11.12 -7.92
C ALA A 11 -12.02 10.44 -6.85
N ILE A 12 -12.60 9.47 -6.16
CA ILE A 12 -11.94 8.71 -5.09
C ILE A 12 -12.14 7.22 -5.37
N SER A 13 -11.05 6.44 -5.31
CA SER A 13 -11.04 4.99 -5.38
C SER A 13 -10.45 4.42 -4.10
N ALA A 14 -11.16 3.46 -3.52
CA ALA A 14 -10.73 2.75 -2.32
C ALA A 14 -11.18 1.29 -2.41
N HIS A 15 -10.42 0.39 -1.78
CA HIS A 15 -10.82 -1.00 -1.60
C HIS A 15 -10.45 -1.49 -0.20
N ALA A 16 -11.11 -2.54 0.24
CA ALA A 16 -10.87 -3.17 1.53
C ALA A 16 -10.86 -4.68 1.39
N ASN A 17 -10.03 -5.33 2.18
CA ASN A 17 -10.07 -6.77 2.38
C ASN A 17 -10.15 -7.05 3.88
N ILE A 18 -11.22 -7.70 4.32
CA ILE A 18 -11.49 -7.95 5.73
C ILE A 18 -11.48 -9.46 5.96
N GLY A 19 -10.77 -9.90 7.00
CA GLY A 19 -10.67 -11.31 7.36
C GLY A 19 -9.59 -12.08 6.61
N ASN A 20 -8.68 -11.41 5.90
CA ASN A 20 -7.52 -12.06 5.32
C ASN A 20 -6.41 -12.25 6.36
N TYR A 21 -5.69 -13.34 6.22
CA TYR A 21 -4.55 -13.69 7.05
C TYR A 21 -3.31 -13.90 6.17
N VAL A 22 -2.17 -13.54 6.73
CA VAL A 22 -0.87 -13.62 6.07
C VAL A 22 0.10 -14.31 6.99
N TYR A 23 0.89 -15.23 6.44
CA TYR A 23 2.05 -15.80 7.12
C TYR A 23 3.21 -14.81 7.04
N ASN A 24 3.64 -14.30 8.19
CA ASN A 24 4.76 -13.35 8.27
C ASN A 24 6.09 -14.13 8.27
N ASN A 25 6.62 -14.34 7.08
CA ASN A 25 7.87 -15.07 6.90
C ASN A 25 9.10 -14.24 7.30
N ILE A 26 8.96 -12.92 7.40
CA ILE A 26 10.03 -12.03 7.89
C ILE A 26 10.28 -12.30 9.37
N ASP A 27 9.22 -12.31 10.18
CA ASP A 27 9.32 -12.63 11.60
C ASP A 27 9.79 -14.08 11.80
N SER A 28 9.21 -15.02 11.02
CA SER A 28 9.59 -16.44 11.07
C SER A 28 11.09 -16.66 10.86
N ASN A 29 11.68 -15.98 9.90
CA ASN A 29 13.12 -16.07 9.64
C ASN A 29 13.96 -15.21 10.59
N GLY A 30 13.37 -14.14 11.13
CA GLY A 30 14.07 -13.16 11.96
C GLY A 30 14.12 -13.48 13.45
N GLU A 31 13.25 -14.36 13.96
CA GLU A 31 13.14 -14.65 15.40
C GLU A 31 14.09 -15.75 15.91
N LEU A 32 14.79 -16.45 15.03
CA LEU A 32 15.69 -17.52 15.45
C LEU A 32 16.98 -16.96 16.06
N LEU A 33 17.15 -17.17 17.37
CA LEU A 33 18.25 -16.56 18.13
C LEU A 33 19.63 -17.20 17.82
N THR A 34 19.65 -18.47 17.43
CA THR A 34 20.89 -19.20 17.11
C THR A 34 21.64 -18.63 15.92
N ASP A 35 20.95 -18.00 14.98
CA ASP A 35 21.57 -17.42 13.78
C ASP A 35 22.29 -16.09 14.04
N LEU A 36 22.13 -15.50 15.23
CA LEU A 36 22.87 -14.31 15.65
C LEU A 36 24.38 -14.54 15.73
N TRP A 37 24.81 -15.79 16.01
CA TRP A 37 26.19 -16.12 16.40
C TRP A 37 26.90 -17.02 15.39
N THR A 38 26.22 -17.49 14.35
CA THR A 38 26.79 -18.54 13.47
C THR A 38 27.79 -18.02 12.44
N ASN A 39 27.79 -16.72 12.16
CA ASN A 39 28.72 -16.14 11.19
C ASN A 39 29.26 -14.82 11.74
N ASN A 40 30.38 -14.69 12.27
CA ASN A 40 31.14 -13.52 12.74
C ASN A 40 30.55 -12.09 12.48
N PHE A 41 29.33 -11.99 11.98
CA PHE A 41 28.55 -10.79 11.71
C PHE A 41 27.16 -10.91 12.35
N THR A 42 26.75 -9.87 13.03
CA THR A 42 25.38 -9.75 13.55
C THR A 42 24.42 -9.49 12.39
N ASN A 43 23.58 -10.48 12.07
CA ASN A 43 22.44 -10.27 11.15
C ASN A 43 21.36 -9.47 11.85
N ASN A 44 20.67 -8.60 11.09
CA ASN A 44 19.48 -7.93 11.58
C ASN A 44 18.42 -8.95 12.00
N ARG A 45 17.88 -8.79 13.21
CA ARG A 45 16.83 -9.62 13.78
C ARG A 45 15.61 -8.76 14.12
N VAL A 46 14.45 -9.39 14.19
CA VAL A 46 13.25 -8.73 14.66
C VAL A 46 13.37 -8.43 16.15
N ILE A 47 12.76 -7.33 16.59
CA ILE A 47 12.84 -6.83 17.98
C ILE A 47 12.30 -7.86 18.98
N SER A 48 11.37 -8.71 18.56
CA SER A 48 10.80 -9.78 19.40
C SER A 48 11.73 -10.95 19.67
N ALA A 49 12.76 -11.16 18.86
CA ALA A 49 13.65 -12.33 18.96
C ALA A 49 14.25 -12.57 20.35
N PRO A 50 14.73 -11.57 21.10
CA PRO A 50 15.24 -11.78 22.47
C PRO A 50 14.14 -12.20 23.46
N THR A 51 12.89 -11.79 23.21
CA THR A 51 11.76 -12.07 24.11
C THR A 51 11.19 -13.47 23.86
N THR A 52 11.08 -13.87 22.59
CA THR A 52 10.59 -15.20 22.21
C THR A 52 11.60 -16.30 22.49
N ASN A 53 12.90 -15.96 22.41
CA ASN A 53 14.01 -16.86 22.71
C ASN A 53 13.94 -18.20 21.96
N PHE A 54 13.47 -18.18 20.72
CA PHE A 54 13.46 -19.39 19.89
C PHE A 54 14.87 -19.81 19.51
N ARG A 55 15.21 -21.07 19.77
CA ARG A 55 16.54 -21.63 19.53
C ARG A 55 16.55 -22.74 18.48
N SER A 56 15.41 -23.11 17.95
CA SER A 56 15.28 -24.15 16.93
C SER A 56 14.29 -23.69 15.84
N SER A 57 14.41 -24.29 14.67
CA SER A 57 13.51 -24.02 13.54
C SER A 57 12.15 -24.74 13.63
N GLY A 58 11.84 -25.39 14.75
CA GLY A 58 10.60 -26.16 14.90
C GLY A 58 9.31 -25.33 14.83
N GLN A 59 9.40 -24.01 14.99
CA GLN A 59 8.26 -23.08 14.86
C GLN A 59 8.02 -22.63 13.42
N TYR A 60 8.86 -22.97 12.45
CA TYR A 60 8.62 -22.62 11.05
C TYR A 60 7.32 -23.23 10.55
N LEU A 61 6.58 -22.48 9.73
CA LEU A 61 5.28 -22.85 9.21
C LEU A 61 4.19 -23.08 10.27
N SER A 62 4.40 -22.58 11.49
CA SER A 62 3.39 -22.62 12.53
C SER A 62 2.40 -21.46 12.40
N ASP A 63 1.24 -21.61 13.01
CA ASP A 63 0.22 -20.56 13.11
C ASP A 63 0.67 -19.36 13.96
N TYR A 64 1.75 -19.52 14.74
CA TYR A 64 2.38 -18.45 15.51
C TYR A 64 2.73 -17.24 14.65
N TYR A 65 3.08 -17.42 13.37
CA TYR A 65 3.42 -16.35 12.43
C TYR A 65 2.27 -15.93 11.52
N VAL A 66 1.09 -16.53 11.69
CA VAL A 66 -0.11 -16.10 10.97
C VAL A 66 -0.68 -14.83 11.61
N ARG A 67 -0.79 -13.78 10.83
CA ARG A 67 -1.25 -12.46 11.26
C ARG A 67 -2.49 -12.04 10.49
N ASN A 68 -3.41 -11.38 11.17
CA ASN A 68 -4.51 -10.71 10.50
C ASN A 68 -3.95 -9.54 9.68
N ALA A 69 -4.25 -9.54 8.40
CA ALA A 69 -3.82 -8.54 7.43
C ALA A 69 -5.02 -7.81 6.81
N SER A 70 -6.11 -7.69 7.54
CA SER A 70 -7.25 -6.88 7.12
C SER A 70 -6.83 -5.43 6.91
N PHE A 71 -7.33 -4.82 5.84
CA PHE A 71 -6.99 -3.45 5.49
C PHE A 71 -8.10 -2.71 4.75
N LEU A 72 -8.01 -1.39 4.79
CA LEU A 72 -8.69 -0.45 3.91
C LEU A 72 -7.62 0.38 3.21
N LYS A 73 -7.59 0.35 1.88
CA LYS A 73 -6.70 1.17 1.05
C LYS A 73 -7.47 2.26 0.34
N LEU A 74 -6.92 3.45 0.38
CA LEU A 74 -7.30 4.57 -0.45
C LEU A 74 -6.34 4.63 -1.63
N ASP A 75 -6.80 4.13 -2.79
CA ASP A 75 -5.95 3.90 -3.96
C ASP A 75 -5.61 5.19 -4.66
N ASN A 76 -6.64 5.94 -5.06
CA ASN A 76 -6.47 7.14 -5.85
C ASN A 76 -7.42 8.24 -5.38
N ILE A 77 -6.92 9.47 -5.38
CA ILE A 77 -7.71 10.69 -5.31
C ILE A 77 -7.34 11.54 -6.51
N THR A 78 -8.33 11.88 -7.33
CA THR A 78 -8.16 12.77 -8.46
C THR A 78 -9.08 13.99 -8.28
N LEU A 79 -8.50 15.17 -8.34
CA LEU A 79 -9.21 16.44 -8.37
C LEU A 79 -9.00 17.05 -9.75
N SER A 80 -10.09 17.41 -10.44
CA SER A 80 -10.04 18.06 -11.74
C SER A 80 -10.93 19.29 -11.77
N TYR A 81 -10.47 20.32 -12.48
CA TYR A 81 -11.22 21.54 -12.71
C TYR A 81 -11.26 21.84 -14.21
N ARG A 82 -12.47 22.09 -14.73
CA ARG A 82 -12.73 22.45 -16.12
C ARG A 82 -12.86 23.94 -16.28
N PHE A 83 -12.05 24.50 -17.16
CA PHE A 83 -12.13 25.88 -17.62
C PHE A 83 -12.83 25.91 -18.99
N ASP A 84 -13.91 26.69 -19.11
CA ASP A 84 -14.54 26.95 -20.40
C ASP A 84 -13.83 28.14 -21.02
N LEU A 85 -13.10 27.92 -22.10
CA LEU A 85 -12.31 28.97 -22.78
C LEU A 85 -13.07 29.67 -23.91
N GLY A 86 -14.34 29.29 -24.13
CA GLY A 86 -15.18 29.85 -25.18
C GLY A 86 -15.34 28.91 -26.37
N LYS A 87 -15.63 29.49 -27.54
CA LYS A 87 -15.85 28.74 -28.78
C LYS A 87 -14.89 29.19 -29.87
N ILE A 88 -14.38 28.26 -30.64
CA ILE A 88 -13.62 28.44 -31.88
C ILE A 88 -14.38 27.67 -32.96
N ASP A 89 -14.83 28.33 -34.04
CA ASP A 89 -15.58 27.72 -35.15
C ASP A 89 -16.80 26.89 -34.71
N ASP A 90 -17.65 27.45 -33.82
CA ASP A 90 -18.81 26.78 -33.19
C ASP A 90 -18.48 25.56 -32.32
N ARG A 91 -17.23 25.20 -32.12
CA ARG A 91 -16.79 24.15 -31.19
C ARG A 91 -16.42 24.77 -29.85
N GLY A 92 -16.90 24.14 -28.77
CA GLY A 92 -16.56 24.56 -27.42
C GLY A 92 -15.10 24.17 -27.09
N LEU A 93 -14.29 25.15 -26.72
CA LEU A 93 -12.94 24.94 -26.25
C LEU A 93 -12.91 24.80 -24.72
N THR A 94 -12.43 23.68 -24.20
CA THR A 94 -12.32 23.48 -22.76
C THR A 94 -10.92 23.04 -22.37
N LEU A 95 -10.49 23.46 -21.19
CA LEU A 95 -9.23 23.09 -20.55
C LEU A 95 -9.53 22.38 -19.24
N ASP A 96 -9.17 21.11 -19.12
CA ASP A 96 -9.25 20.37 -17.87
C ASP A 96 -7.86 20.33 -17.22
N LEU A 97 -7.73 20.91 -16.02
CA LEU A 97 -6.56 20.78 -15.16
C LEU A 97 -6.85 19.69 -14.12
N PHE A 98 -5.98 18.72 -13.97
CA PHE A 98 -6.19 17.67 -12.99
C PHE A 98 -4.92 17.34 -12.21
N GLY A 99 -5.12 16.91 -10.94
CA GLY A 99 -4.11 16.36 -10.08
C GLY A 99 -4.57 15.01 -9.51
N THR A 100 -3.71 14.01 -9.56
CA THR A 100 -3.97 12.68 -9.02
C THR A 100 -2.90 12.29 -8.02
N VAL A 101 -3.33 11.75 -6.88
CA VAL A 101 -2.45 11.08 -5.92
C VAL A 101 -2.83 9.60 -5.92
N SER A 102 -1.85 8.73 -6.17
CA SER A 102 -2.01 7.28 -6.11
C SER A 102 -1.32 6.70 -4.87
N ASN A 103 -1.84 5.59 -4.36
CA ASN A 103 -1.41 4.95 -3.12
C ASN A 103 -1.44 5.93 -1.94
N VAL A 104 -2.61 6.53 -1.72
CA VAL A 104 -2.79 7.67 -0.80
C VAL A 104 -2.57 7.26 0.65
N ALA A 105 -3.24 6.19 1.09
CA ALA A 105 -3.16 5.70 2.46
C ALA A 105 -3.58 4.23 2.55
N THR A 106 -3.01 3.54 3.53
CA THR A 106 -3.41 2.19 3.95
C THR A 106 -3.71 2.20 5.44
N ILE A 107 -4.91 1.77 5.82
CA ILE A 107 -5.34 1.61 7.20
C ILE A 107 -5.36 0.11 7.49
N THR A 108 -4.50 -0.35 8.40
CA THR A 108 -4.36 -1.76 8.74
C THR A 108 -3.80 -1.94 10.14
N GLY A 109 -4.09 -3.07 10.77
CA GLY A 109 -3.42 -3.52 11.99
C GLY A 109 -2.19 -4.40 11.73
N TYR A 110 -1.93 -4.76 10.47
CA TYR A 110 -0.77 -5.56 10.09
C TYR A 110 0.53 -4.76 10.26
N LYS A 111 1.56 -5.38 10.86
CA LYS A 111 2.83 -4.72 11.17
C LYS A 111 3.90 -4.89 10.09
N GLY A 112 3.61 -5.60 9.00
CA GLY A 112 4.48 -5.69 7.82
C GLY A 112 4.40 -4.44 6.94
N ILE A 113 5.14 -4.47 5.84
CA ILE A 113 5.25 -3.32 4.92
C ILE A 113 3.93 -3.07 4.18
N ASP A 114 3.29 -4.12 3.69
CA ASP A 114 2.02 -4.04 2.95
C ASP A 114 1.12 -5.21 3.36
N PRO A 115 -0.14 -5.00 3.77
CA PRO A 115 -1.07 -6.07 4.11
C PRO A 115 -1.62 -6.81 2.87
N GLU A 116 -1.51 -6.21 1.68
CA GLU A 116 -2.01 -6.77 0.43
C GLU A 116 -0.95 -7.66 -0.23
N ILE A 117 -0.84 -8.90 0.28
CA ILE A 117 0.16 -9.86 -0.15
C ILE A 117 -0.48 -10.94 -1.01
N ALA A 118 -0.13 -10.98 -2.29
CA ALA A 118 -0.54 -12.04 -3.17
C ALA A 118 0.10 -13.38 -2.72
N GLY A 119 -0.72 -14.41 -2.55
CA GLY A 119 -0.25 -15.73 -2.12
C GLY A 119 -0.15 -15.92 -0.60
N GLY A 120 -0.44 -14.91 0.22
CA GLY A 120 -0.59 -15.05 1.67
C GLY A 120 0.71 -15.24 2.47
N ILE A 121 1.88 -15.11 1.84
CA ILE A 121 3.19 -15.23 2.51
C ILE A 121 3.96 -13.92 2.32
N ASP A 122 4.29 -13.24 3.42
CA ASP A 122 5.09 -12.01 3.41
C ASP A 122 6.58 -12.34 3.37
N ASN A 123 7.17 -12.15 2.18
CA ASN A 123 8.59 -12.37 1.91
C ASN A 123 9.34 -11.04 1.69
N ASN A 124 9.06 -10.01 2.49
CA ASN A 124 9.71 -8.71 2.39
C ASN A 124 9.43 -8.01 1.04
N MET A 125 8.15 -7.76 0.76
CA MET A 125 7.75 -7.04 -0.44
C MET A 125 8.25 -5.60 -0.43
N TYR A 126 8.60 -5.11 -1.62
CA TYR A 126 8.96 -3.71 -1.78
C TYR A 126 7.75 -2.80 -1.53
N PRO A 127 7.88 -1.73 -0.73
CA PRO A 127 6.76 -0.84 -0.45
C PRO A 127 6.31 -0.12 -1.72
N ARG A 128 5.00 -0.06 -1.94
CA ARG A 128 4.42 0.67 -3.08
C ARG A 128 4.64 2.17 -2.91
N PRO A 129 5.24 2.88 -3.87
CA PRO A 129 5.46 4.31 -3.76
C PRO A 129 4.15 5.09 -3.87
N ARG A 130 4.09 6.23 -3.20
CA ARG A 130 3.06 7.23 -3.45
C ARG A 130 3.43 8.02 -4.70
N THR A 131 2.49 8.16 -5.63
CA THR A 131 2.73 8.86 -6.90
C THR A 131 1.82 10.09 -7.01
N TYR A 132 2.40 11.19 -7.45
CA TYR A 132 1.70 12.45 -7.71
C TYR A 132 1.76 12.73 -9.20
N ILE A 133 0.61 12.98 -9.81
CA ILE A 133 0.48 13.27 -11.24
C ILE A 133 -0.26 14.59 -11.36
N LEU A 134 0.28 15.52 -12.13
CA LEU A 134 -0.39 16.73 -12.58
C LEU A 134 -0.52 16.67 -14.09
N GLY A 135 -1.67 17.06 -14.62
CA GLY A 135 -1.90 17.02 -16.04
C GLY A 135 -2.90 18.06 -16.51
N VAL A 136 -2.81 18.33 -17.80
CA VAL A 136 -3.66 19.28 -18.52
C VAL A 136 -4.22 18.58 -19.75
N LYS A 137 -5.53 18.71 -19.99
CA LYS A 137 -6.20 18.16 -21.17
C LYS A 137 -6.94 19.28 -21.89
N PHE A 138 -6.64 19.47 -23.15
CA PHE A 138 -7.38 20.35 -24.04
C PHE A 138 -8.42 19.53 -24.83
N ASN A 139 -9.65 20.06 -24.91
CA ASN A 139 -10.71 19.51 -25.75
C ASN A 139 -11.20 20.64 -26.69
N PHE A 140 -11.27 20.35 -27.98
CA PHE A 140 -11.66 21.27 -29.06
C PHE A 140 -12.50 20.58 -30.11
#